data_59427c899bd553b6c38ad38bfa860785
#
_entry.id   59427c899bd553b6c38ad38bfa860785
#
_cell.length_a   1.000
_cell.length_b   1.000
_cell.length_c   1.000
_cell.angle_alpha   90.00
_cell.angle_beta   90.00
_cell.angle_gamma   90.00
#
_symmetry.space_group_name_H-M   'P 1'
#
loop_
_entity.id
_entity.type
_entity.pdbx_description
1 polymer ?
#
loop_
_entity_poly.entity_id
_entity_poly.type
_entity_poly.pdbx_seq_one_letter_code
_entity_poly.pdbx_strand_id
1 'polypeptide(L)'
;MSPIIDIHTHCSPRQRDDPFGVAAIMRGIPIGKNTLLNYRDLPAIGHWEMTDFGFQQETCARAGITGRLMSTPFTAEIVTAESKKPALDVVRHGNDQVAALIGGGPSMPHLWGLGTINPLDKSQIAEGERCLGPLGFKGLLINSSWHGRFIDGEDAYPFFEWAEDRQVPLFIHPVRVPIGHDRQMDQYKLDEIVGRPFDTAMALARMILSGLFDRFPRLRICVAHMGGGLLPVMGRLDFAWRLGSEGMPERAKMRCQRLPSEYLALLHVDTMGFWAPHVREAVEVFGADRVMFGTDYGPVPIDPKEHIDIVRGLGLSTADQENILWRNAAAFFNLDL
;
A
#
# COMPACT_ATOMS: atom_id res chain seq x y z
N MET A 1 -15.27 -16.74 -17.57
CA MET A 1 -14.80 -15.37 -17.48
C MET A 1 -13.36 -15.42 -16.99
N SER A 2 -12.49 -14.54 -17.49
CA SER A 2 -11.12 -14.44 -16.99
C SER A 2 -11.13 -14.04 -15.52
N PRO A 3 -10.15 -14.47 -14.70
CA PRO A 3 -10.05 -14.07 -13.31
C PRO A 3 -9.96 -12.55 -13.15
N ILE A 4 -10.33 -12.05 -11.97
CA ILE A 4 -10.05 -10.69 -11.54
C ILE A 4 -9.46 -10.78 -10.13
N ILE A 5 -8.24 -10.27 -9.96
CA ILE A 5 -7.50 -10.32 -8.70
C ILE A 5 -7.33 -8.90 -8.18
N ASP A 6 -7.86 -8.64 -7.01
CA ASP A 6 -7.73 -7.38 -6.32
C ASP A 6 -6.56 -7.45 -5.32
N ILE A 7 -5.49 -6.69 -5.61
CA ILE A 7 -4.27 -6.70 -4.79
C ILE A 7 -4.34 -5.71 -3.62
N HIS A 8 -5.34 -4.85 -3.57
CA HIS A 8 -5.41 -3.77 -2.61
C HIS A 8 -6.75 -3.80 -1.87
N THR A 9 -6.82 -4.64 -0.85
CA THR A 9 -8.03 -4.78 -0.02
C THR A 9 -7.68 -4.90 1.44
N HIS A 10 -8.58 -4.38 2.29
CA HIS A 10 -8.36 -4.33 3.71
C HIS A 10 -9.57 -4.86 4.49
N CYS A 11 -9.29 -5.57 5.57
CA CYS A 11 -10.29 -5.97 6.54
C CYS A 11 -9.70 -5.95 7.95
N SER A 12 -10.42 -5.36 8.87
CA SER A 12 -10.10 -5.36 10.31
C SER A 12 -11.34 -5.83 11.07
N PRO A 13 -11.59 -7.16 11.13
CA PRO A 13 -12.78 -7.70 11.74
C PRO A 13 -12.86 -7.31 13.22
N ARG A 14 -14.08 -7.08 13.70
CA ARG A 14 -14.32 -6.83 15.12
C ARG A 14 -13.93 -8.10 15.90
N GLN A 15 -12.95 -7.97 16.75
CA GLN A 15 -12.57 -9.05 17.65
C GLN A 15 -13.29 -8.93 18.99
N ARG A 16 -13.67 -10.08 19.56
CA ARG A 16 -14.18 -10.14 20.95
C ARG A 16 -13.07 -9.76 21.93
N ASP A 17 -11.85 -10.18 21.62
CA ASP A 17 -10.65 -9.89 22.38
C ASP A 17 -9.77 -8.94 21.58
N ASP A 18 -9.65 -7.71 22.04
CA ASP A 18 -8.79 -6.68 21.47
C ASP A 18 -7.64 -6.38 22.44
N PRO A 19 -6.60 -7.25 22.48
CA PRO A 19 -5.56 -7.20 23.51
C PRO A 19 -4.71 -5.93 23.46
N PHE A 20 -4.75 -5.22 22.36
CA PHE A 20 -4.01 -3.97 22.15
C PHE A 20 -4.91 -2.73 22.15
N GLY A 21 -6.22 -2.90 22.32
CA GLY A 21 -7.16 -1.81 22.29
C GLY A 21 -7.28 -1.15 20.91
N VAL A 22 -7.00 -1.90 19.83
CA VAL A 22 -6.97 -1.38 18.44
C VAL A 22 -8.27 -0.69 18.11
N ALA A 23 -9.41 -1.31 18.40
CA ALA A 23 -10.72 -0.73 18.11
C ALA A 23 -10.99 0.55 18.91
N ALA A 24 -10.51 0.61 20.18
CA ALA A 24 -10.63 1.78 21.03
C ALA A 24 -9.68 2.90 20.56
N ILE A 25 -8.44 2.56 20.25
CA ILE A 25 -7.43 3.48 19.73
C ILE A 25 -7.91 4.06 18.40
N MET A 26 -8.36 3.22 17.47
CA MET A 26 -8.86 3.67 16.17
C MET A 26 -10.08 4.59 16.29
N ARG A 27 -10.93 4.42 17.32
CA ARG A 27 -12.04 5.33 17.60
C ARG A 27 -11.62 6.62 18.31
N GLY A 28 -10.53 6.58 19.05
CA GLY A 28 -10.08 7.65 19.94
C GLY A 28 -8.97 8.53 19.43
N ILE A 29 -8.37 8.19 18.28
CA ILE A 29 -7.24 8.95 17.76
C ILE A 29 -7.70 10.33 17.34
N PRO A 30 -7.22 11.39 18.03
CA PRO A 30 -7.50 12.75 17.64
C PRO A 30 -6.59 13.16 16.48
N ILE A 31 -6.84 12.62 15.31
CA ILE A 31 -6.18 13.16 14.11
C ILE A 31 -7.08 14.27 13.61
N GLY A 32 -6.79 15.48 14.05
CA GLY A 32 -7.61 16.65 13.80
C GLY A 32 -9.07 16.50 14.24
N LYS A 33 -9.70 17.56 14.65
CA LYS A 33 -11.10 17.51 15.09
C LYS A 33 -12.11 17.10 14.01
N ASN A 34 -11.68 17.03 12.75
CA ASN A 34 -12.54 16.85 11.58
C ASN A 34 -12.06 15.77 10.60
N THR A 35 -11.11 14.91 10.99
CA THR A 35 -10.65 13.84 10.11
C THR A 35 -11.62 12.68 10.10
N LEU A 36 -11.63 11.91 9.02
CA LEU A 36 -12.36 10.64 8.87
C LEU A 36 -12.09 9.62 9.99
N LEU A 37 -11.11 9.90 10.83
CA LEU A 37 -10.73 9.11 11.98
C LEU A 37 -11.57 9.37 13.20
N ASN A 38 -12.30 10.48 13.24
CA ASN A 38 -13.30 10.70 14.26
C ASN A 38 -14.59 9.94 13.90
N TYR A 39 -14.48 8.62 13.92
CA TYR A 39 -15.55 7.68 13.59
C TYR A 39 -16.83 7.83 14.43
N ARG A 40 -16.84 8.72 15.42
CA ARG A 40 -18.01 8.96 16.27
C ARG A 40 -19.08 9.77 15.57
N ASP A 41 -18.68 10.61 14.59
CA ASP A 41 -19.58 11.59 13.97
C ASP A 41 -19.86 11.32 12.49
N LEU A 42 -19.24 10.31 11.91
CA LEU A 42 -19.56 9.89 10.55
C LEU A 42 -20.69 8.86 10.57
N PRO A 43 -21.67 9.00 9.67
CA PRO A 43 -22.57 7.88 9.41
C PRO A 43 -21.70 6.66 9.10
N ALA A 44 -22.07 5.54 9.66
CA ALA A 44 -21.31 4.29 9.68
C ALA A 44 -20.93 3.69 8.30
N ILE A 45 -21.08 4.43 7.23
CA ILE A 45 -21.11 3.99 5.84
C ILE A 45 -19.74 3.45 5.37
N GLY A 46 -18.63 3.92 5.84
CA GLY A 46 -17.33 3.44 5.36
C GLY A 46 -16.58 2.49 6.29
N HIS A 47 -17.07 2.26 7.49
CA HIS A 47 -16.33 1.57 8.53
C HIS A 47 -16.86 0.21 8.90
N TRP A 48 -18.17 0.00 8.80
CA TRP A 48 -18.74 -1.31 9.06
C TRP A 48 -18.30 -2.32 7.99
N GLU A 49 -18.18 -1.91 6.73
CA GLU A 49 -17.66 -2.76 5.65
C GLU A 49 -16.25 -3.24 5.93
N MET A 50 -15.40 -2.40 6.51
CA MET A 50 -14.07 -2.77 6.92
C MET A 50 -14.04 -3.86 8.01
N THR A 51 -15.12 -3.99 8.77
CA THR A 51 -15.23 -4.93 9.88
C THR A 51 -16.06 -6.18 9.57
N ASP A 52 -16.77 -6.20 8.45
CA ASP A 52 -17.61 -7.32 8.02
C ASP A 52 -17.00 -8.02 6.80
N PHE A 53 -16.19 -9.03 7.08
CA PHE A 53 -15.52 -9.78 6.04
C PHE A 53 -16.48 -10.56 5.13
N GLY A 54 -17.59 -11.08 5.69
CA GLY A 54 -18.61 -11.80 4.90
C GLY A 54 -19.25 -10.90 3.86
N PHE A 55 -19.68 -9.71 4.29
CA PHE A 55 -20.23 -8.71 3.37
C PHE A 55 -19.24 -8.29 2.28
N GLN A 56 -17.96 -8.08 2.65
CA GLN A 56 -16.92 -7.77 1.66
C GLN A 56 -16.79 -8.87 0.61
N GLN A 57 -16.79 -10.14 1.04
CA GLN A 57 -16.68 -11.29 0.14
C GLN A 57 -17.85 -11.34 -0.85
N GLU A 58 -19.06 -11.18 -0.37
CA GLU A 58 -20.26 -11.17 -1.22
C GLU A 58 -20.25 -10.01 -2.22
N THR A 59 -19.86 -8.83 -1.79
CA THR A 59 -19.80 -7.63 -2.65
C THR A 59 -18.75 -7.80 -3.74
N CYS A 60 -17.55 -8.25 -3.39
CA CYS A 60 -16.48 -8.52 -4.35
C CYS A 60 -16.87 -9.63 -5.34
N ALA A 61 -17.50 -10.70 -4.87
CA ALA A 61 -17.97 -11.79 -5.73
C ALA A 61 -19.03 -11.31 -6.73
N ARG A 62 -19.98 -10.47 -6.30
CA ARG A 62 -20.97 -9.85 -7.20
C ARG A 62 -20.33 -8.97 -8.26
N ALA A 63 -19.26 -8.26 -7.92
CA ALA A 63 -18.49 -7.46 -8.87
C ALA A 63 -17.70 -8.30 -9.87
N GLY A 64 -17.53 -9.60 -9.61
CA GLY A 64 -16.79 -10.53 -10.46
C GLY A 64 -15.33 -10.72 -10.05
N ILE A 65 -14.92 -10.23 -8.87
CA ILE A 65 -13.59 -10.47 -8.30
C ILE A 65 -13.51 -11.94 -7.87
N THR A 66 -12.47 -12.64 -8.31
CA THR A 66 -12.24 -14.06 -8.04
C THR A 66 -11.10 -14.31 -7.06
N GLY A 67 -10.25 -13.31 -6.82
CA GLY A 67 -9.14 -13.41 -5.88
C GLY A 67 -8.84 -12.09 -5.21
N ARG A 68 -8.37 -12.13 -3.94
CA ARG A 68 -8.04 -10.93 -3.15
C ARG A 68 -6.77 -11.14 -2.35
N LEU A 69 -5.90 -10.12 -2.33
CA LEU A 69 -4.82 -10.01 -1.36
C LEU A 69 -5.27 -9.16 -0.19
N MET A 70 -5.30 -9.75 0.98
CA MET A 70 -5.81 -9.15 2.21
C MET A 70 -4.68 -8.61 3.06
N SER A 71 -4.85 -7.41 3.60
CA SER A 71 -3.96 -6.83 4.61
C SER A 71 -4.75 -6.13 5.70
N THR A 72 -4.09 -5.88 6.84
CA THR A 72 -4.63 -5.02 7.90
C THR A 72 -3.93 -3.67 7.79
N PRO A 73 -4.64 -2.62 7.36
CA PRO A 73 -4.00 -1.32 7.18
C PRO A 73 -3.69 -0.67 8.54
N PHE A 74 -2.63 0.13 8.59
CA PHE A 74 -2.39 1.19 9.56
C PHE A 74 -2.18 0.82 11.01
N THR A 75 -2.69 -0.30 11.48
CA THR A 75 -2.80 -0.59 12.91
C THR A 75 -1.45 -0.61 13.62
N ALA A 76 -0.42 -1.12 12.97
CA ALA A 76 0.88 -1.29 13.62
C ALA A 76 1.54 0.04 14.03
N GLU A 77 1.51 1.04 13.16
CA GLU A 77 2.13 2.35 13.46
C GLU A 77 1.40 3.06 14.60
N ILE A 78 0.10 3.24 14.44
CA ILE A 78 -0.70 4.03 15.38
C ILE A 78 -0.86 3.32 16.72
N VAL A 79 -1.17 2.03 16.68
CA VAL A 79 -1.38 1.26 17.90
C VAL A 79 -0.09 1.16 18.72
N THR A 80 1.08 1.08 18.07
CA THR A 80 2.36 1.10 18.76
C THR A 80 2.57 2.42 19.50
N ALA A 81 2.28 3.55 18.86
CA ALA A 81 2.43 4.87 19.46
C ALA A 81 1.48 5.07 20.65
N GLU A 82 0.22 4.69 20.50
CA GLU A 82 -0.82 4.93 21.51
C GLU A 82 -0.83 3.89 22.63
N SER A 83 -0.62 2.62 22.32
CA SER A 83 -0.71 1.52 23.29
C SER A 83 0.51 1.35 24.15
N LYS A 84 1.66 1.94 23.76
CA LYS A 84 2.97 1.74 24.38
C LYS A 84 3.39 0.25 24.43
N LYS A 85 2.83 -0.58 23.56
CA LYS A 85 3.20 -1.98 23.42
C LYS A 85 4.39 -2.11 22.47
N PRO A 86 5.20 -3.19 22.60
CA PRO A 86 6.26 -3.44 21.63
C PRO A 86 5.71 -3.48 20.20
N ALA A 87 6.36 -2.76 19.29
CA ALA A 87 5.92 -2.66 17.89
C ALA A 87 5.78 -4.04 17.23
N LEU A 88 6.70 -4.95 17.53
CA LEU A 88 6.67 -6.31 16.99
C LEU A 88 5.43 -7.10 17.43
N ASP A 89 4.98 -6.95 18.67
CA ASP A 89 3.79 -7.66 19.17
C ASP A 89 2.52 -7.18 18.46
N VAL A 90 2.44 -5.87 18.21
CA VAL A 90 1.31 -5.27 17.47
C VAL A 90 1.31 -5.71 16.00
N VAL A 91 2.48 -5.73 15.37
CA VAL A 91 2.66 -6.21 13.99
C VAL A 91 2.25 -7.68 13.88
N ARG A 92 2.73 -8.53 14.77
CA ARG A 92 2.38 -9.96 14.82
C ARG A 92 0.88 -10.17 14.98
N HIS A 93 0.26 -9.42 15.88
CA HIS A 93 -1.18 -9.52 16.07
C HIS A 93 -1.95 -9.17 14.80
N GLY A 94 -1.58 -8.10 14.09
CA GLY A 94 -2.17 -7.75 12.80
C GLY A 94 -1.99 -8.84 11.74
N ASN A 95 -0.80 -9.43 11.66
CA ASN A 95 -0.51 -10.52 10.72
C ASN A 95 -1.30 -11.80 11.08
N ASP A 96 -1.45 -12.12 12.37
CA ASP A 96 -2.28 -13.24 12.82
C ASP A 96 -3.76 -13.04 12.49
N GLN A 97 -4.25 -11.79 12.51
CA GLN A 97 -5.61 -11.47 12.06
C GLN A 97 -5.80 -11.73 10.57
N VAL A 98 -4.83 -11.33 9.72
CA VAL A 98 -4.87 -11.63 8.29
C VAL A 98 -4.85 -13.14 8.07
N ALA A 99 -3.99 -13.86 8.78
CA ALA A 99 -3.92 -15.33 8.68
C ALA A 99 -5.25 -16.00 9.04
N ALA A 100 -5.92 -15.52 10.10
CA ALA A 100 -7.23 -16.01 10.51
C ALA A 100 -8.30 -15.74 9.45
N LEU A 101 -8.27 -14.57 8.80
CA LEU A 101 -9.20 -14.23 7.73
C LEU A 101 -9.06 -15.15 6.52
N ILE A 102 -7.83 -15.35 6.03
CA ILE A 102 -7.61 -16.18 4.84
C ILE A 102 -7.79 -17.69 5.13
N GLY A 103 -7.58 -18.11 6.38
CA GLY A 103 -7.74 -19.53 6.80
C GLY A 103 -9.17 -19.91 7.15
N GLY A 104 -10.04 -18.97 7.48
CA GLY A 104 -11.41 -19.21 7.96
C GLY A 104 -12.52 -18.69 7.05
N GLY A 105 -12.17 -18.09 5.93
CA GLY A 105 -13.13 -17.38 5.09
C GLY A 105 -13.99 -18.29 4.22
N PRO A 106 -15.28 -17.96 4.05
CA PRO A 106 -16.14 -18.64 3.08
C PRO A 106 -15.86 -18.15 1.67
N SER A 107 -15.82 -19.09 0.75
CA SER A 107 -16.32 -19.03 -0.62
C SER A 107 -15.76 -18.03 -1.64
N MET A 108 -14.71 -17.25 -1.40
CA MET A 108 -13.94 -16.76 -2.54
C MET A 108 -12.96 -17.83 -2.98
N PRO A 109 -12.81 -18.09 -4.30
CA PRO A 109 -11.90 -19.13 -4.77
C PRO A 109 -10.46 -18.94 -4.30
N HIS A 110 -10.03 -17.66 -4.17
CA HIS A 110 -8.65 -17.33 -3.85
C HIS A 110 -8.54 -16.17 -2.86
N LEU A 111 -8.00 -16.45 -1.69
CA LEU A 111 -7.65 -15.47 -0.68
C LEU A 111 -6.19 -15.64 -0.28
N TRP A 112 -5.43 -14.56 -0.33
CA TRP A 112 -4.04 -14.53 0.07
C TRP A 112 -3.78 -13.39 1.05
N GLY A 113 -2.73 -13.49 1.85
CA GLY A 113 -2.33 -12.46 2.81
C GLY A 113 -1.13 -11.65 2.34
N LEU A 114 -1.10 -10.39 2.76
CA LEU A 114 0.09 -9.55 2.83
C LEU A 114 0.38 -9.27 4.30
N GLY A 115 1.61 -9.56 4.74
CA GLY A 115 2.06 -9.24 6.11
C GLY A 115 2.46 -7.78 6.23
N THR A 116 2.20 -7.16 7.37
CA THR A 116 2.68 -5.80 7.66
C THR A 116 4.01 -5.87 8.38
N ILE A 117 5.00 -5.07 7.94
CA ILE A 117 6.35 -4.99 8.51
C ILE A 117 6.80 -3.53 8.55
N ASN A 118 7.53 -3.16 9.62
CA ASN A 118 8.26 -1.89 9.67
C ASN A 118 9.69 -2.08 9.13
N PRO A 119 10.02 -1.55 7.95
CA PRO A 119 11.36 -1.71 7.37
C PRO A 119 12.47 -1.00 8.14
N LEU A 120 12.15 -0.05 9.02
CA LEU A 120 13.12 0.67 9.86
C LEU A 120 13.53 -0.13 11.11
N ASP A 121 12.93 -1.28 11.35
CA ASP A 121 13.21 -2.15 12.48
C ASP A 121 13.68 -3.53 12.00
N LYS A 122 14.99 -3.72 11.93
CA LYS A 122 15.59 -4.98 11.49
C LYS A 122 15.15 -6.20 12.30
N SER A 123 14.69 -6.02 13.55
CA SER A 123 14.18 -7.13 14.36
C SER A 123 12.89 -7.74 13.80
N GLN A 124 12.19 -7.01 12.93
CA GLN A 124 10.96 -7.47 12.28
C GLN A 124 11.21 -8.32 11.03
N ILE A 125 12.45 -8.46 10.56
CA ILE A 125 12.78 -9.37 9.44
C ILE A 125 12.35 -10.80 9.75
N ALA A 126 12.53 -11.25 10.99
CA ALA A 126 12.07 -12.58 11.43
C ALA A 126 10.54 -12.73 11.34
N GLU A 127 9.78 -11.66 11.54
CA GLU A 127 8.34 -11.66 11.32
C GLU A 127 8.00 -11.71 9.84
N GLY A 128 8.79 -11.05 8.99
CA GLY A 128 8.68 -11.19 7.53
C GLY A 128 8.86 -12.64 7.08
N GLU A 129 9.88 -13.34 7.61
CA GLU A 129 10.07 -14.78 7.34
C GLU A 129 8.87 -15.61 7.84
N ARG A 130 8.29 -15.28 9.00
CA ARG A 130 7.09 -15.94 9.50
C ARG A 130 5.89 -15.73 8.59
N CYS A 131 5.71 -14.52 8.08
CA CYS A 131 4.62 -14.19 7.14
C CYS A 131 4.73 -15.01 5.85
N LEU A 132 5.93 -15.04 5.24
CA LEU A 132 6.14 -15.71 3.95
C LEU A 132 6.19 -17.24 4.06
N GLY A 133 6.66 -17.77 5.18
CA GLY A 133 6.76 -19.20 5.44
C GLY A 133 5.53 -19.76 6.19
N PRO A 134 5.54 -19.77 7.53
CA PRO A 134 4.47 -20.39 8.32
C PRO A 134 3.06 -19.87 8.05
N LEU A 135 2.89 -18.56 7.77
CA LEU A 135 1.57 -17.99 7.47
C LEU A 135 1.19 -18.10 5.98
N GLY A 136 2.12 -18.45 5.09
CA GLY A 136 1.87 -18.64 3.67
C GLY A 136 1.47 -17.38 2.90
N PHE A 137 1.83 -16.19 3.41
CA PHE A 137 1.53 -14.94 2.75
C PHE A 137 2.32 -14.78 1.45
N LYS A 138 1.78 -14.00 0.52
CA LYS A 138 2.33 -13.84 -0.83
C LYS A 138 3.22 -12.59 -0.98
N GLY A 139 3.36 -11.81 0.06
CA GLY A 139 4.19 -10.60 0.09
C GLY A 139 4.03 -9.83 1.40
N LEU A 140 4.63 -8.66 1.43
CA LEU A 140 4.60 -7.78 2.59
C LEU A 140 4.09 -6.38 2.21
N LEU A 141 3.23 -5.82 3.05
CA LEU A 141 2.85 -4.43 3.02
C LEU A 141 3.80 -3.64 3.93
N ILE A 142 4.37 -2.57 3.40
CA ILE A 142 5.20 -1.61 4.14
C ILE A 142 4.62 -0.22 3.98
N ASN A 143 4.61 0.56 5.05
CA ASN A 143 4.14 1.92 4.98
C ASN A 143 5.19 2.84 4.31
N SER A 144 4.72 3.90 3.66
CA SER A 144 5.55 4.95 3.05
C SER A 144 6.48 5.63 4.06
N SER A 145 6.01 5.76 5.31
CA SER A 145 6.82 6.23 6.45
C SER A 145 6.40 5.54 7.76
N TRP A 146 7.21 5.69 8.82
CA TRP A 146 6.92 5.20 10.16
C TRP A 146 7.25 6.28 11.18
N HIS A 147 6.26 6.73 11.93
CA HIS A 147 6.39 7.84 12.90
C HIS A 147 7.11 9.06 12.30
N GLY A 148 6.69 9.45 11.09
CA GLY A 148 7.26 10.59 10.37
C GLY A 148 8.66 10.35 9.76
N ARG A 149 9.18 9.13 9.80
CA ARG A 149 10.45 8.74 9.18
C ARG A 149 10.22 7.96 7.91
N PHE A 150 10.74 8.45 6.80
CA PHE A 150 10.70 7.76 5.51
C PHE A 150 11.65 6.57 5.47
N ILE A 151 11.36 5.64 4.57
CA ILE A 151 12.00 4.32 4.50
C ILE A 151 13.27 4.28 3.62
N ASP A 152 13.80 5.43 3.22
CA ASP A 152 14.99 5.54 2.36
C ASP A 152 16.32 5.58 3.13
N GLY A 153 16.29 5.58 4.47
CA GLY A 153 17.46 5.68 5.33
C GLY A 153 18.27 4.37 5.46
N GLU A 154 19.52 4.50 5.91
CA GLU A 154 20.44 3.36 6.11
C GLU A 154 19.93 2.31 7.10
N ASP A 155 19.07 2.72 8.02
CA ASP A 155 18.42 1.82 8.97
C ASP A 155 17.40 0.87 8.31
N ALA A 156 16.89 1.20 7.12
CA ALA A 156 16.06 0.31 6.32
C ALA A 156 16.87 -0.64 5.41
N TYR A 157 18.17 -0.40 5.21
CA TYR A 157 18.98 -1.21 4.29
C TYR A 157 19.00 -2.70 4.62
N PRO A 158 19.12 -3.14 5.89
CA PRO A 158 19.06 -4.56 6.21
C PRO A 158 17.75 -5.24 5.79
N PHE A 159 16.62 -4.51 5.84
CA PHE A 159 15.34 -5.01 5.36
C PHE A 159 15.31 -5.11 3.84
N PHE A 160 15.77 -4.08 3.12
CA PHE A 160 15.76 -4.09 1.66
C PHE A 160 16.76 -5.11 1.07
N GLU A 161 17.93 -5.29 1.68
CA GLU A 161 18.87 -6.34 1.32
C GLU A 161 18.22 -7.72 1.46
N TRP A 162 17.62 -8.02 2.61
CA TRP A 162 16.90 -9.26 2.83
C TRP A 162 15.73 -9.44 1.84
N ALA A 163 14.94 -8.39 1.60
CA ALA A 163 13.81 -8.46 0.69
C ALA A 163 14.24 -8.69 -0.76
N GLU A 164 15.35 -8.07 -1.19
CA GLU A 164 15.93 -8.29 -2.52
C GLU A 164 16.48 -9.71 -2.67
N ASP A 165 17.24 -10.20 -1.70
CA ASP A 165 17.83 -11.55 -1.74
C ASP A 165 16.73 -12.64 -1.75
N ARG A 166 15.64 -12.42 -1.06
CA ARG A 166 14.49 -13.33 -1.01
C ARG A 166 13.49 -13.08 -2.14
N GLN A 167 13.68 -12.04 -2.95
CA GLN A 167 12.73 -11.60 -3.98
C GLN A 167 11.31 -11.41 -3.45
N VAL A 168 11.20 -10.80 -2.26
CA VAL A 168 9.93 -10.58 -1.57
C VAL A 168 9.09 -9.56 -2.34
N PRO A 169 7.83 -9.87 -2.70
CA PRO A 169 6.91 -8.88 -3.21
C PRO A 169 6.57 -7.86 -2.11
N LEU A 170 6.89 -6.59 -2.34
CA LEU A 170 6.61 -5.49 -1.44
C LEU A 170 5.47 -4.63 -1.99
N PHE A 171 4.49 -4.30 -1.14
CA PHE A 171 3.41 -3.37 -1.45
C PHE A 171 3.56 -2.12 -0.57
N ILE A 172 3.97 -0.99 -1.15
CA ILE A 172 4.11 0.27 -0.45
C ILE A 172 2.73 0.94 -0.34
N HIS A 173 2.31 1.18 0.89
CA HIS A 173 1.01 1.74 1.22
C HIS A 173 1.19 3.03 2.04
N PRO A 174 0.35 4.07 1.86
CA PRO A 174 0.46 5.29 2.64
C PRO A 174 0.20 5.05 4.13
N VAL A 175 0.86 5.86 4.95
CA VAL A 175 0.64 5.86 6.40
C VAL A 175 -0.72 6.43 6.77
N ARG A 176 -1.12 6.21 8.01
CA ARG A 176 -2.35 6.76 8.57
C ARG A 176 -2.26 8.27 8.80
N VAL A 177 -1.13 8.73 9.29
CA VAL A 177 -0.85 10.15 9.55
C VAL A 177 0.19 10.65 8.54
N PRO A 178 -0.24 11.24 7.41
CA PRO A 178 0.66 11.61 6.34
C PRO A 178 1.48 12.85 6.67
N ILE A 179 2.51 13.07 5.87
CA ILE A 179 3.28 14.32 5.92
C ILE A 179 2.37 15.54 5.76
N GLY A 180 2.55 16.54 6.60
CA GLY A 180 1.80 17.80 6.53
C GLY A 180 0.45 17.76 7.24
N HIS A 181 0.07 16.68 7.94
CA HIS A 181 -1.19 16.63 8.67
C HIS A 181 -1.36 17.76 9.69
N ASP A 182 -0.25 18.28 10.23
CA ASP A 182 -0.18 19.43 11.14
C ASP A 182 -0.33 20.79 10.43
N ARG A 183 -0.51 20.80 9.11
CA ARG A 183 -0.59 21.98 8.25
C ARG A 183 -2.01 22.20 7.71
N GLN A 184 -3.02 22.16 8.59
CA GLN A 184 -4.45 22.33 8.23
C GLN A 184 -4.99 21.26 7.26
N MET A 185 -4.32 20.11 7.15
CA MET A 185 -4.83 19.00 6.34
C MET A 185 -5.95 18.21 7.03
N ASP A 186 -6.21 18.48 8.30
CA ASP A 186 -7.34 17.96 9.08
C ASP A 186 -8.70 18.52 8.62
N GLN A 187 -8.70 19.59 7.81
CA GLN A 187 -9.91 20.14 7.21
C GLN A 187 -10.21 19.46 5.88
N TYR A 188 -11.50 19.36 5.53
CA TYR A 188 -11.98 18.83 4.24
C TYR A 188 -11.48 17.41 3.90
N LYS A 189 -11.03 16.64 4.89
CA LYS A 189 -10.42 15.32 4.71
C LYS A 189 -9.13 15.35 3.87
N LEU A 190 -8.41 16.47 3.87
CA LEU A 190 -7.23 16.64 3.02
C LEU A 190 -6.07 15.72 3.41
N ASP A 191 -5.98 15.33 4.66
CA ASP A 191 -5.00 14.34 5.13
C ASP A 191 -5.21 12.98 4.42
N GLU A 192 -6.45 12.61 4.16
CA GLU A 192 -6.80 11.34 3.52
C GLU A 192 -6.75 11.42 2.00
N ILE A 193 -7.39 12.45 1.41
CA ILE A 193 -7.56 12.53 -0.04
C ILE A 193 -6.36 13.15 -0.77
N VAL A 194 -5.52 13.91 -0.07
CA VAL A 194 -4.30 14.57 -0.60
C VAL A 194 -3.07 14.12 0.15
N GLY A 195 -3.07 14.19 1.48
CA GLY A 195 -1.89 13.93 2.30
C GLY A 195 -1.33 12.53 2.12
N ARG A 196 -2.17 11.51 2.17
CA ARG A 196 -1.74 10.10 2.02
C ARG A 196 -1.11 9.81 0.65
N PRO A 197 -1.71 10.19 -0.49
CA PRO A 197 -1.03 10.08 -1.78
C PRO A 197 0.30 10.83 -1.84
N PHE A 198 0.37 12.03 -1.28
CA PHE A 198 1.62 12.81 -1.28
C PHE A 198 2.68 12.24 -0.32
N ASP A 199 2.30 11.60 0.78
CA ASP A 199 3.26 10.88 1.62
C ASP A 199 3.93 9.73 0.85
N THR A 200 3.14 8.97 0.08
CA THR A 200 3.65 7.94 -0.83
C THR A 200 4.57 8.53 -1.90
N ALA A 201 4.18 9.63 -2.54
CA ALA A 201 5.01 10.31 -3.53
C ALA A 201 6.34 10.79 -2.92
N MET A 202 6.30 11.32 -1.70
CA MET A 202 7.51 11.75 -0.99
C MET A 202 8.42 10.56 -0.67
N ALA A 203 7.86 9.45 -0.22
CA ALA A 203 8.64 8.23 0.03
C ALA A 203 9.35 7.75 -1.24
N LEU A 204 8.62 7.65 -2.36
CA LEU A 204 9.19 7.24 -3.64
C LEU A 204 10.26 8.21 -4.15
N ALA A 205 9.99 9.52 -4.11
CA ALA A 205 10.97 10.52 -4.51
C ALA A 205 12.26 10.39 -3.68
N ARG A 206 12.13 10.17 -2.37
CA ARG A 206 13.28 9.95 -1.49
C ARG A 206 14.02 8.65 -1.80
N MET A 207 13.31 7.53 -2.02
CA MET A 207 13.91 6.25 -2.40
C MET A 207 14.69 6.36 -3.72
N ILE A 208 14.17 7.10 -4.69
CA ILE A 208 14.88 7.38 -5.95
C ILE A 208 16.13 8.24 -5.68
N LEU A 209 15.94 9.42 -5.06
CA LEU A 209 17.00 10.42 -4.92
C LEU A 209 18.10 10.00 -3.95
N SER A 210 17.81 9.13 -2.98
CA SER A 210 18.80 8.55 -2.07
C SER A 210 19.71 7.50 -2.74
N GLY A 211 19.36 7.04 -3.94
CA GLY A 211 20.07 5.95 -4.64
C GLY A 211 19.71 4.56 -4.10
N LEU A 212 18.59 4.40 -3.39
CA LEU A 212 18.17 3.10 -2.84
C LEU A 212 18.01 2.06 -3.96
N PHE A 213 17.42 2.45 -5.09
CA PHE A 213 17.24 1.56 -6.24
C PHE A 213 18.54 1.26 -7.00
N ASP A 214 19.58 2.09 -6.87
CA ASP A 214 20.91 1.76 -7.40
C ASP A 214 21.61 0.74 -6.51
N ARG A 215 21.34 0.79 -5.20
CA ARG A 215 21.86 -0.17 -4.23
C ARG A 215 21.13 -1.50 -4.27
N PHE A 216 19.81 -1.49 -4.46
CA PHE A 216 18.93 -2.66 -4.48
C PHE A 216 18.10 -2.69 -5.77
N PRO A 217 18.74 -2.98 -6.93
CA PRO A 217 18.08 -2.83 -8.24
C PRO A 217 17.09 -3.95 -8.59
N ARG A 218 17.06 -5.03 -7.81
CA ARG A 218 16.17 -6.18 -8.06
C ARG A 218 14.99 -6.25 -7.07
N LEU A 219 14.76 -5.19 -6.30
CA LEU A 219 13.60 -5.12 -5.42
C LEU A 219 12.29 -5.26 -6.23
N ARG A 220 11.36 -6.03 -5.70
CA ARG A 220 10.03 -6.21 -6.28
C ARG A 220 9.06 -5.29 -5.55
N ILE A 221 8.76 -4.14 -6.13
CA ILE A 221 7.94 -3.10 -5.49
C ILE A 221 6.69 -2.82 -6.32
N CYS A 222 5.54 -2.93 -5.68
CA CYS A 222 4.28 -2.38 -6.12
C CYS A 222 3.88 -1.23 -5.19
N VAL A 223 3.28 -0.18 -5.72
CA VAL A 223 2.93 1.03 -4.97
C VAL A 223 1.45 1.31 -5.10
N ALA A 224 0.81 1.58 -3.96
CA ALA A 224 -0.59 1.95 -3.90
C ALA A 224 -0.90 3.28 -4.62
N HIS A 225 -2.15 3.44 -5.05
CA HIS A 225 -2.68 4.68 -5.60
C HIS A 225 -1.87 5.22 -6.79
N MET A 226 -1.47 4.31 -7.70
CA MET A 226 -0.68 4.65 -8.90
C MET A 226 0.62 5.43 -8.61
N GLY A 227 1.25 5.15 -7.45
CA GLY A 227 2.44 5.87 -7.00
C GLY A 227 2.13 7.20 -6.31
N GLY A 228 0.88 7.41 -5.89
CA GLY A 228 0.43 8.64 -5.23
C GLY A 228 0.51 9.86 -6.15
N GLY A 229 1.08 10.96 -5.64
CA GLY A 229 1.26 12.20 -6.39
C GLY A 229 2.62 12.32 -7.10
N LEU A 230 3.32 11.21 -7.39
CA LEU A 230 4.67 11.26 -7.95
C LEU A 230 4.71 11.71 -9.42
N LEU A 231 3.82 11.18 -10.26
CA LEU A 231 3.86 11.45 -11.72
C LEU A 231 3.80 12.94 -12.05
N PRO A 232 2.90 13.76 -11.49
CA PRO A 232 2.85 15.18 -11.75
C PRO A 232 4.14 15.97 -11.43
N VAL A 233 4.98 15.44 -10.55
CA VAL A 233 6.22 16.10 -10.12
C VAL A 233 7.48 15.47 -10.73
N MET A 234 7.35 14.40 -11.51
CA MET A 234 8.48 13.65 -12.05
C MET A 234 9.42 14.52 -12.91
N GLY A 235 8.87 15.35 -13.79
CA GLY A 235 9.67 16.27 -14.61
C GLY A 235 10.46 17.29 -13.77
N ARG A 236 9.97 17.63 -12.57
CA ARG A 236 10.72 18.49 -11.63
C ARG A 236 11.87 17.75 -10.96
N LEU A 237 11.71 16.46 -10.68
CA LEU A 237 12.80 15.62 -10.16
C LEU A 237 13.90 15.47 -11.20
N ASP A 238 13.56 15.19 -12.46
CA ASP A 238 14.51 15.11 -13.55
C ASP A 238 15.24 16.43 -13.76
N PHE A 239 14.54 17.54 -13.72
CA PHE A 239 15.13 18.86 -13.81
C PHE A 239 16.13 19.12 -12.68
N ALA A 240 15.74 18.82 -11.45
CA ALA A 240 16.60 19.01 -10.27
C ALA A 240 17.87 18.13 -10.39
N TRP A 241 17.73 16.89 -10.85
CA TRP A 241 18.87 15.98 -11.07
C TRP A 241 19.84 16.52 -12.11
N ARG A 242 19.34 17.08 -13.24
CA ARG A 242 20.15 17.70 -14.28
C ARG A 242 20.90 18.96 -13.81
N LEU A 243 20.34 19.69 -12.87
CA LEU A 243 21.04 20.82 -12.25
C LEU A 243 22.23 20.36 -11.39
N GLY A 244 22.21 19.09 -10.98
CA GLY A 244 23.24 18.55 -10.08
C GLY A 244 23.07 19.02 -8.65
N SER A 245 23.95 18.52 -7.80
CA SER A 245 24.01 18.86 -6.37
C SER A 245 25.40 19.28 -5.91
N GLU A 246 26.26 19.71 -6.86
CA GLU A 246 27.60 20.20 -6.56
C GLU A 246 27.52 21.44 -5.66
N GLY A 247 28.38 21.48 -4.65
CA GLY A 247 28.41 22.58 -3.68
C GLY A 247 27.28 22.55 -2.63
N MET A 248 26.30 21.62 -2.73
CA MET A 248 25.25 21.48 -1.73
C MET A 248 25.76 20.75 -0.47
N PRO A 249 25.13 21.01 0.70
CA PRO A 249 25.39 20.22 1.90
C PRO A 249 25.09 18.75 1.65
N GLU A 250 25.81 17.82 2.29
CA GLU A 250 25.69 16.38 2.08
C GLU A 250 24.25 15.88 2.16
N ARG A 251 23.46 16.39 3.12
CA ARG A 251 22.03 16.05 3.29
C ARG A 251 21.13 16.42 2.10
N ALA A 252 21.60 17.32 1.22
CA ALA A 252 20.85 17.81 0.06
C ALA A 252 21.32 17.20 -1.26
N LYS A 253 22.38 16.39 -1.23
CA LYS A 253 22.91 15.74 -2.42
C LYS A 253 22.00 14.59 -2.86
N MET A 254 21.66 14.59 -4.13
CA MET A 254 21.03 13.44 -4.80
C MET A 254 22.10 12.39 -5.08
N ARG A 255 21.80 11.13 -4.78
CA ARG A 255 22.73 10.01 -4.90
C ARG A 255 22.37 9.03 -6.02
N CYS A 256 21.19 9.22 -6.65
CA CYS A 256 20.75 8.39 -7.77
C CYS A 256 21.65 8.60 -8.99
N GLN A 257 21.97 7.49 -9.68
CA GLN A 257 22.93 7.45 -10.79
C GLN A 257 22.29 7.71 -12.16
N ARG A 258 20.96 7.63 -12.25
CA ARG A 258 20.17 7.83 -13.48
C ARG A 258 19.15 8.94 -13.28
N LEU A 259 18.53 9.38 -14.39
CA LEU A 259 17.37 10.28 -14.31
C LEU A 259 16.30 9.68 -13.40
N PRO A 260 15.72 10.46 -12.48
CA PRO A 260 14.65 9.98 -11.61
C PRO A 260 13.53 9.25 -12.34
N SER A 261 13.11 9.73 -13.52
CA SER A 261 12.07 9.08 -14.32
C SER A 261 12.42 7.68 -14.82
N GLU A 262 13.71 7.36 -15.00
CA GLU A 262 14.14 6.03 -15.44
C GLU A 262 13.88 4.93 -14.40
N TYR A 263 13.77 5.31 -13.12
CA TYR A 263 13.48 4.36 -12.04
C TYR A 263 12.02 3.90 -12.01
N LEU A 264 11.11 4.60 -12.69
CA LEU A 264 9.72 4.17 -12.81
C LEU A 264 9.62 2.77 -13.44
N ALA A 265 10.55 2.40 -14.30
CA ALA A 265 10.64 1.08 -14.90
C ALA A 265 10.88 -0.06 -13.89
N LEU A 266 11.28 0.24 -12.66
CA LEU A 266 11.48 -0.74 -11.59
C LEU A 266 10.21 -0.95 -10.73
N LEU A 267 9.19 -0.12 -10.92
CA LEU A 267 8.00 -0.10 -10.08
C LEU A 267 6.81 -0.74 -10.77
N HIS A 268 5.97 -1.37 -9.96
CA HIS A 268 4.59 -1.70 -10.31
C HIS A 268 3.66 -0.78 -9.50
N VAL A 269 2.44 -0.58 -9.99
CA VAL A 269 1.42 0.23 -9.30
C VAL A 269 0.05 -0.46 -9.39
N ASP A 270 -0.86 -0.06 -8.50
CA ASP A 270 -2.25 -0.49 -8.60
C ASP A 270 -3.10 0.48 -9.47
N THR A 271 -4.39 0.17 -9.63
CA THR A 271 -5.33 1.01 -10.38
C THR A 271 -6.20 1.88 -9.47
N MET A 272 -5.93 1.93 -8.17
CA MET A 272 -6.79 2.62 -7.23
C MET A 272 -6.68 4.15 -7.39
N GLY A 273 -7.70 4.80 -7.98
CA GLY A 273 -7.66 6.22 -8.27
C GLY A 273 -8.96 6.88 -8.72
N PHE A 274 -10.11 6.20 -8.72
CA PHE A 274 -11.48 6.73 -8.97
C PHE A 274 -11.69 7.54 -10.27
N TRP A 275 -10.64 7.84 -11.03
CA TRP A 275 -10.71 8.72 -12.19
C TRP A 275 -9.98 8.13 -13.38
N ALA A 276 -10.73 7.77 -14.42
CA ALA A 276 -10.22 7.09 -15.61
C ALA A 276 -9.01 7.77 -16.28
N PRO A 277 -8.94 9.11 -16.42
CA PRO A 277 -7.74 9.75 -16.96
C PRO A 277 -6.47 9.48 -16.16
N HIS A 278 -6.54 9.44 -14.83
CA HIS A 278 -5.38 9.15 -13.99
C HIS A 278 -4.93 7.69 -14.12
N VAL A 279 -5.88 6.74 -14.16
CA VAL A 279 -5.55 5.33 -14.41
C VAL A 279 -4.94 5.15 -15.81
N ARG A 280 -5.42 5.89 -16.81
CA ARG A 280 -4.83 5.91 -18.16
C ARG A 280 -3.39 6.41 -18.14
N GLU A 281 -3.12 7.53 -17.46
CA GLU A 281 -1.77 8.06 -17.30
C GLU A 281 -0.83 7.03 -16.67
N ALA A 282 -1.28 6.33 -15.62
CA ALA A 282 -0.50 5.27 -15.01
C ALA A 282 -0.17 4.14 -16.00
N VAL A 283 -1.15 3.70 -16.80
CA VAL A 283 -0.91 2.67 -17.83
C VAL A 283 0.05 3.17 -18.93
N GLU A 284 -0.06 4.44 -19.34
CA GLU A 284 0.83 5.03 -20.35
C GLU A 284 2.26 5.18 -19.84
N VAL A 285 2.45 5.52 -18.55
CA VAL A 285 3.78 5.75 -17.97
C VAL A 285 4.45 4.46 -17.51
N PHE A 286 3.75 3.59 -16.80
CA PHE A 286 4.33 2.36 -16.25
C PHE A 286 4.28 1.18 -17.23
N GLY A 287 3.36 1.21 -18.19
CA GLY A 287 3.04 0.07 -19.06
C GLY A 287 1.96 -0.83 -18.48
N ALA A 288 1.11 -1.41 -19.35
CA ALA A 288 0.06 -2.32 -18.93
C ALA A 288 0.57 -3.61 -18.26
N ASP A 289 1.84 -3.94 -18.40
CA ASP A 289 2.54 -5.06 -17.77
C ASP A 289 2.98 -4.78 -16.33
N ARG A 290 2.89 -3.53 -15.86
CA ARG A 290 3.28 -3.12 -14.50
C ARG A 290 2.13 -2.51 -13.70
N VAL A 291 0.95 -2.42 -14.25
CA VAL A 291 -0.25 -1.97 -13.55
C VAL A 291 -1.06 -3.18 -13.11
N MET A 292 -1.50 -3.21 -11.86
CA MET A 292 -2.30 -4.30 -11.28
C MET A 292 -3.62 -3.76 -10.72
N PHE A 293 -4.68 -4.53 -10.83
CA PHE A 293 -5.99 -4.14 -10.33
C PHE A 293 -6.02 -4.06 -8.80
N GLY A 294 -6.47 -2.93 -8.26
CA GLY A 294 -6.64 -2.68 -6.84
C GLY A 294 -7.77 -1.70 -6.58
N THR A 295 -8.54 -1.90 -5.49
CA THR A 295 -9.73 -1.12 -5.17
C THR A 295 -9.65 -0.35 -3.87
N ASP A 296 -8.76 -0.69 -2.95
CA ASP A 296 -8.76 -0.22 -1.56
C ASP A 296 -10.09 -0.50 -0.83
N TYR A 297 -10.77 -1.59 -1.24
CA TYR A 297 -12.08 -1.92 -0.68
C TYR A 297 -11.97 -2.37 0.78
N GLY A 298 -12.90 -1.86 1.55
CA GLY A 298 -12.95 -1.92 3.00
C GLY A 298 -12.96 -0.50 3.57
N PRO A 299 -11.85 0.24 3.56
CA PRO A 299 -11.83 1.67 3.94
C PRO A 299 -12.59 2.55 2.95
N VAL A 300 -12.53 2.19 1.66
CA VAL A 300 -13.20 2.92 0.58
C VAL A 300 -14.45 2.15 0.18
N PRO A 301 -15.65 2.62 0.56
CA PRO A 301 -16.91 1.90 0.35
C PRO A 301 -17.51 2.20 -1.03
N ILE A 302 -16.69 2.13 -2.08
CA ILE A 302 -17.13 2.24 -3.46
C ILE A 302 -17.29 0.83 -4.01
N ASP A 303 -18.37 0.57 -4.77
CA ASP A 303 -18.59 -0.74 -5.37
C ASP A 303 -17.37 -1.13 -6.21
N PRO A 304 -16.69 -2.25 -5.91
CA PRO A 304 -15.53 -2.71 -6.68
C PRO A 304 -15.77 -2.81 -8.18
N LYS A 305 -17.03 -2.97 -8.58
CA LYS A 305 -17.41 -2.96 -10.00
C LYS A 305 -17.07 -1.66 -10.71
N GLU A 306 -17.16 -0.51 -10.03
CA GLU A 306 -16.83 0.79 -10.62
C GLU A 306 -15.35 0.84 -11.03
N HIS A 307 -14.45 0.30 -10.22
CA HIS A 307 -13.03 0.20 -10.54
C HIS A 307 -12.77 -0.74 -11.73
N ILE A 308 -13.48 -1.86 -11.80
CA ILE A 308 -13.41 -2.78 -12.96
C ILE A 308 -13.87 -2.06 -14.23
N ASP A 309 -14.98 -1.33 -14.15
CA ASP A 309 -15.53 -0.61 -15.28
C ASP A 309 -14.59 0.51 -15.77
N ILE A 310 -13.84 1.17 -14.87
CA ILE A 310 -12.77 2.10 -15.24
C ILE A 310 -11.74 1.39 -16.12
N VAL A 311 -11.17 0.27 -15.65
CA VAL A 311 -10.14 -0.47 -16.41
C VAL A 311 -10.66 -0.90 -17.78
N ARG A 312 -11.88 -1.46 -17.84
CA ARG A 312 -12.51 -1.90 -19.08
C ARG A 312 -12.83 -0.75 -20.03
N GLY A 313 -13.12 0.43 -19.49
CA GLY A 313 -13.43 1.65 -20.25
C GLY A 313 -12.20 2.41 -20.78
N LEU A 314 -10.96 1.97 -20.48
CA LEU A 314 -9.74 2.65 -20.94
C LEU A 314 -9.49 2.49 -22.45
N GLY A 315 -10.18 1.58 -23.16
CA GLY A 315 -9.93 1.32 -24.57
C GLY A 315 -8.67 0.52 -24.86
N LEU A 316 -8.18 -0.22 -23.85
CA LEU A 316 -7.01 -1.10 -23.96
C LEU A 316 -7.33 -2.38 -24.75
N SER A 317 -6.29 -3.05 -25.27
CA SER A 317 -6.44 -4.38 -25.84
C SER A 317 -6.95 -5.38 -24.79
N THR A 318 -7.59 -6.46 -25.22
CA THR A 318 -8.03 -7.54 -24.30
C THR A 318 -6.85 -8.12 -23.51
N ALA A 319 -5.68 -8.24 -24.14
CA ALA A 319 -4.48 -8.74 -23.48
C ALA A 319 -4.00 -7.79 -22.36
N ASP A 320 -4.00 -6.49 -22.60
CA ASP A 320 -3.61 -5.49 -21.59
C ASP A 320 -4.62 -5.42 -20.45
N GLN A 321 -5.93 -5.50 -20.76
CA GLN A 321 -6.94 -5.58 -19.71
C GLN A 321 -6.75 -6.82 -18.83
N GLU A 322 -6.45 -7.99 -19.42
CA GLU A 322 -6.18 -9.21 -18.65
C GLU A 322 -4.87 -9.11 -17.86
N ASN A 323 -3.84 -8.46 -18.41
CA ASN A 323 -2.61 -8.18 -17.68
C ASN A 323 -2.92 -7.39 -16.40
N ILE A 324 -3.64 -6.29 -16.52
CA ILE A 324 -4.01 -5.44 -15.39
C ILE A 324 -4.92 -6.16 -14.40
N LEU A 325 -5.97 -6.86 -14.90
CA LEU A 325 -6.99 -7.43 -14.05
C LEU A 325 -6.53 -8.66 -13.26
N TRP A 326 -5.49 -9.39 -13.73
CA TRP A 326 -5.06 -10.59 -13.02
C TRP A 326 -3.64 -11.10 -13.30
N ARG A 327 -3.14 -11.05 -14.57
CA ARG A 327 -1.88 -11.73 -14.93
C ARG A 327 -0.68 -11.12 -14.21
N ASN A 328 -0.61 -9.80 -14.15
CA ASN A 328 0.47 -9.10 -13.46
C ASN A 328 0.48 -9.43 -11.96
N ALA A 329 -0.69 -9.44 -11.32
CA ALA A 329 -0.81 -9.80 -9.92
C ALA A 329 -0.37 -11.25 -9.67
N ALA A 330 -0.81 -12.19 -10.53
CA ALA A 330 -0.42 -13.59 -10.44
C ALA A 330 1.10 -13.77 -10.55
N ALA A 331 1.74 -13.10 -11.52
CA ALA A 331 3.18 -13.16 -11.72
C ALA A 331 3.95 -12.43 -10.60
N PHE A 332 3.49 -11.25 -10.21
CA PHE A 332 4.18 -10.45 -9.19
C PHE A 332 4.13 -11.10 -7.80
N PHE A 333 3.01 -11.64 -7.38
CA PHE A 333 2.84 -12.26 -6.06
C PHE A 333 3.01 -13.78 -6.07
N ASN A 334 3.38 -14.39 -7.20
CA ASN A 334 3.50 -15.85 -7.37
C ASN A 334 2.23 -16.57 -6.89
N LEU A 335 1.08 -16.15 -7.42
CA LEU A 335 -0.22 -16.70 -6.99
C LEU A 335 -0.54 -18.01 -7.70
N ASP A 336 -1.00 -18.98 -6.95
CA ASP A 336 -1.56 -20.23 -7.46
C ASP A 336 -3.03 -19.99 -7.78
N LEU A 337 -3.45 -20.19 -9.06
CA LEU A 337 -4.79 -19.95 -9.58
C LEU A 337 -5.46 -21.25 -10.03
#